data_a1b7945c565e6539fbdf00c7a44a7506
#
_entry.id   a1b7945c565e6539fbdf00c7a44a7506
#
_cell.length_a   1.000
_cell.length_b   1.000
_cell.length_c   1.000
_cell.angle_alpha   90.00
_cell.angle_beta   90.00
_cell.angle_gamma   90.00
#
_symmetry.space_group_name_H-M   'P 1'
#
loop_
_entity.id
_entity.type
_entity.pdbx_description
1 polymer ?
#
loop_
_entity_poly.entity_id
_entity_poly.type
_entity_poly.pdbx_seq_one_letter_code
_entity_poly.pdbx_strand_id
1 'polypeptide(L)'
;ETYRYDFGFFKGSLLLDMDHQLLRLGVVDTAFALEPSDIKSFRILEDGEVLYEGEKGNFRSYKSDIRERLKELKPRIEEYKMLRHEYEIMAEMERNREQNGRDNDRDFRDRVTEPDFNVPNPVDKFAVEIILEHPYWKNFYKETGAPKFNSDHPSTIDYLDDYTQKTEELHTLAQNLMQLIDPQAQ
;
A
#
# COMPACT_ATOMS: atom_id res chain seq x y z
N GLU A 1 1.39 -27.31 -3.80
CA GLU A 1 0.90 -26.00 -4.28
C GLU A 1 1.79 -24.90 -3.70
N THR A 2 2.23 -23.96 -4.54
CA THR A 2 3.15 -22.88 -4.13
C THR A 2 2.42 -21.54 -4.20
N TYR A 3 2.39 -20.81 -3.10
CA TYR A 3 1.89 -19.43 -3.04
C TYR A 3 3.06 -18.47 -3.03
N ARG A 4 3.00 -17.41 -3.85
CA ARG A 4 4.02 -16.37 -3.93
C ARG A 4 3.41 -15.01 -3.61
N TYR A 5 4.08 -14.27 -2.73
CA TYR A 5 3.77 -12.88 -2.45
C TYR A 5 4.98 -12.00 -2.76
N ASP A 6 4.79 -11.00 -3.62
CA ASP A 6 5.84 -10.06 -4.03
C ASP A 6 5.70 -8.73 -3.27
N PHE A 7 6.80 -8.30 -2.65
CA PHE A 7 6.83 -7.02 -1.90
C PHE A 7 6.94 -5.78 -2.80
N GLY A 8 7.08 -5.97 -4.10
CA GLY A 8 7.28 -4.93 -5.09
C GLY A 8 8.67 -4.93 -5.70
N PHE A 9 8.91 -3.99 -6.59
CA PHE A 9 10.11 -3.95 -7.43
C PHE A 9 11.38 -3.93 -6.58
N PHE A 10 12.28 -4.88 -6.80
CA PHE A 10 13.55 -5.10 -6.06
C PHE A 10 13.43 -5.40 -4.56
N LYS A 11 12.23 -5.59 -4.02
CA LYS A 11 12.05 -5.84 -2.58
C LYS A 11 12.07 -7.32 -2.19
N GLY A 12 12.04 -8.23 -3.17
CA GLY A 12 12.01 -9.67 -2.92
C GLY A 12 10.60 -10.23 -2.80
N SER A 13 10.51 -11.52 -2.51
CA SER A 13 9.25 -12.26 -2.40
C SER A 13 9.25 -13.27 -1.27
N LEU A 14 8.05 -13.61 -0.81
CA LEU A 14 7.77 -14.78 0.02
C LEU A 14 7.25 -15.90 -0.89
N LEU A 15 7.79 -17.10 -0.73
CA LEU A 15 7.30 -18.31 -1.39
C LEU A 15 6.91 -19.32 -0.31
N LEU A 16 5.64 -19.69 -0.28
CA LEU A 16 5.11 -20.72 0.61
C LEU A 16 4.88 -21.97 -0.21
N ASP A 17 5.67 -23.00 0.02
CA ASP A 17 5.51 -24.33 -0.56
C ASP A 17 4.69 -25.18 0.40
N MET A 18 3.40 -25.28 0.13
CA MET A 18 2.45 -25.98 0.99
C MET A 18 2.64 -27.50 0.96
N ASP A 19 3.14 -28.05 -0.16
CA ASP A 19 3.34 -29.50 -0.33
C ASP A 19 4.56 -29.98 0.45
N HIS A 20 5.62 -29.16 0.48
CA HIS A 20 6.84 -29.47 1.22
C HIS A 20 6.91 -28.78 2.59
N GLN A 21 5.89 -28.01 2.95
CA GLN A 21 5.82 -27.22 4.18
C GLN A 21 7.08 -26.37 4.39
N LEU A 22 7.41 -25.53 3.43
CA LEU A 22 8.57 -24.66 3.48
C LEU A 22 8.18 -23.20 3.22
N LEU A 23 8.74 -22.30 4.02
CA LEU A 23 8.73 -20.87 3.75
C LEU A 23 10.08 -20.47 3.17
N ARG A 24 10.07 -19.93 1.97
CA ARG A 24 11.26 -19.37 1.32
C ARG A 24 11.19 -17.86 1.34
N LEU A 25 12.19 -17.25 1.95
CA LEU A 25 12.39 -15.81 1.97
C LEU A 25 13.40 -15.46 0.89
N GLY A 26 12.93 -14.78 -0.18
CA GLY A 26 13.77 -14.33 -1.29
C GLY A 26 14.14 -12.85 -1.12
N VAL A 27 15.41 -12.56 -0.80
CA VAL A 27 16.05 -11.26 -1.06
C VAL A 27 16.99 -11.47 -2.24
N VAL A 28 17.17 -10.47 -3.09
CA VAL A 28 17.74 -10.56 -4.45
C VAL A 28 18.98 -11.49 -4.62
N ASP A 29 19.77 -11.71 -3.55
CA ASP A 29 20.97 -12.57 -3.61
C ASP A 29 21.02 -13.67 -2.54
N THR A 30 20.06 -13.72 -1.61
CA THR A 30 20.06 -14.74 -0.56
C THR A 30 18.64 -15.27 -0.34
N ALA A 31 18.41 -16.49 -0.76
CA ALA A 31 17.19 -17.20 -0.46
C ALA A 31 17.48 -18.24 0.64
N PHE A 32 16.73 -18.21 1.74
CA PHE A 32 16.77 -19.28 2.73
C PHE A 32 15.38 -19.88 2.91
N ALA A 33 15.37 -21.18 3.15
CA ALA A 33 14.16 -21.91 3.41
C ALA A 33 14.03 -22.13 4.93
N LEU A 34 12.83 -21.94 5.45
CA LEU A 34 12.47 -22.13 6.84
C LEU A 34 11.41 -23.22 6.92
N GLU A 35 11.49 -24.06 7.92
CA GLU A 35 10.44 -25.02 8.27
C GLU A 35 9.37 -24.34 9.13
N PRO A 36 8.12 -24.85 9.17
CA PRO A 36 7.08 -24.31 10.03
C PRO A 36 7.47 -24.23 11.52
N SER A 37 8.31 -25.18 11.97
CA SER A 37 8.86 -25.20 13.33
C SER A 37 9.78 -24.03 13.66
N ASP A 38 10.37 -23.40 12.64
CA ASP A 38 11.21 -22.22 12.80
C ASP A 38 10.38 -20.93 12.93
N ILE A 39 9.08 -20.98 12.64
CA ILE A 39 8.20 -19.83 12.66
C ILE A 39 7.41 -19.82 13.96
N LYS A 40 7.66 -18.82 14.80
CA LYS A 40 6.92 -18.62 16.06
C LYS A 40 5.58 -17.94 15.83
N SER A 41 5.59 -16.85 15.09
CA SER A 41 4.41 -16.05 14.80
C SER A 41 4.65 -15.13 13.60
N PHE A 42 3.58 -14.56 13.06
CA PHE A 42 3.68 -13.50 12.07
C PHE A 42 2.71 -12.36 12.41
N ARG A 43 3.01 -11.17 11.89
CA ARG A 43 2.14 -10.00 11.92
C ARG A 43 2.15 -9.30 10.57
N ILE A 44 0.99 -8.81 10.15
CA ILE A 44 0.85 -7.92 9.01
C ILE A 44 0.39 -6.58 9.57
N LEU A 45 1.14 -5.53 9.27
CA LEU A 45 1.04 -4.22 9.88
C LEU A 45 0.58 -3.18 8.85
N GLU A 46 -0.25 -2.24 9.29
CA GLU A 46 -0.60 -1.00 8.61
C GLU A 46 -0.05 0.16 9.43
N ASP A 47 0.91 0.93 8.88
CA ASP A 47 1.58 2.04 9.58
C ASP A 47 2.12 1.69 10.98
N GLY A 48 2.45 0.42 11.20
CA GLY A 48 2.94 -0.11 12.48
C GLY A 48 1.86 -0.70 13.38
N GLU A 49 0.59 -0.53 13.08
CA GLU A 49 -0.53 -1.17 13.77
C GLU A 49 -0.85 -2.55 13.18
N VAL A 50 -1.26 -3.49 14.00
CA VAL A 50 -1.51 -4.87 13.57
C VAL A 50 -2.86 -4.96 12.86
N LEU A 51 -2.85 -5.44 11.59
CA LEU A 51 -4.07 -5.83 10.87
C LEU A 51 -4.37 -7.32 11.03
N TYR A 52 -3.34 -8.15 10.90
CA TYR A 52 -3.44 -9.60 11.03
C TYR A 52 -2.27 -10.11 11.87
N GLU A 53 -2.55 -11.03 12.77
CA GLU A 53 -1.50 -11.76 13.48
C GLU A 53 -1.86 -13.23 13.60
N GLY A 54 -0.84 -14.07 13.55
CA GLY A 54 -1.01 -15.51 13.66
C GLY A 54 0.13 -16.17 14.40
N GLU A 55 -0.24 -17.11 15.22
CA GLU A 55 0.63 -18.06 15.89
C GLU A 55 -0.07 -19.43 15.93
N LYS A 56 0.64 -20.48 16.27
CA LYS A 56 0.04 -21.83 16.30
C LYS A 56 -1.21 -21.87 17.19
N GLY A 57 -2.35 -22.26 16.60
CA GLY A 57 -3.64 -22.35 17.29
C GLY A 57 -4.38 -21.03 17.47
N ASN A 58 -3.85 -19.90 16.98
CA ASN A 58 -4.48 -18.59 17.16
C ASN A 58 -4.25 -17.68 15.97
N PHE A 59 -5.35 -17.23 15.36
CA PHE A 59 -5.35 -16.21 14.30
C PHE A 59 -6.26 -15.07 14.68
N ARG A 60 -5.81 -13.83 14.54
CA ARG A 60 -6.58 -12.61 14.83
C ARG A 60 -6.52 -11.63 13.68
N SER A 61 -7.64 -10.96 13.45
CA SER A 61 -7.76 -9.85 12.53
C SER A 61 -8.29 -8.61 13.24
N TYR A 62 -7.78 -7.45 12.87
CA TYR A 62 -8.15 -6.16 13.45
C TYR A 62 -8.74 -5.25 12.37
N LYS A 63 -9.60 -4.34 12.79
CA LYS A 63 -10.21 -3.37 11.88
C LYS A 63 -9.31 -2.16 11.71
N SER A 64 -9.13 -1.76 10.46
CA SER A 64 -8.51 -0.46 10.14
C SER A 64 -9.52 0.68 10.28
N ASP A 65 -9.02 1.85 10.60
CA ASP A 65 -9.75 3.12 10.64
C ASP A 65 -9.68 3.89 9.30
N ILE A 66 -9.34 3.21 8.21
CA ILE A 66 -9.17 3.79 6.88
C ILE A 66 -10.35 4.67 6.43
N ARG A 67 -11.58 4.29 6.77
CA ARG A 67 -12.78 5.04 6.39
C ARG A 67 -12.85 6.39 7.09
N GLU A 68 -12.46 6.43 8.35
CA GLU A 68 -12.37 7.66 9.15
C GLU A 68 -11.28 8.58 8.60
N ARG A 69 -10.09 8.05 8.33
CA ARG A 69 -8.98 8.80 7.72
C ARG A 69 -9.38 9.40 6.36
N LEU A 70 -10.03 8.62 5.50
CA LEU A 70 -10.53 9.12 4.21
C LEU A 70 -11.60 10.20 4.36
N LYS A 71 -12.49 10.08 5.34
CA LYS A 71 -13.50 11.09 5.63
C LYS A 71 -12.87 12.42 6.07
N GLU A 72 -11.81 12.38 6.85
CA GLU A 72 -11.06 13.57 7.27
C GLU A 72 -10.34 14.25 6.11
N LEU A 73 -9.84 13.47 5.13
CA LEU A 73 -9.12 13.99 3.96
C LEU A 73 -10.04 14.51 2.87
N LYS A 74 -11.32 14.11 2.85
CA LYS A 74 -12.28 14.48 1.81
C LYS A 74 -12.36 16.00 1.56
N PRO A 75 -12.45 16.89 2.58
CA PRO A 75 -12.49 18.33 2.34
C PRO A 75 -11.26 18.86 1.60
N ARG A 76 -10.07 18.35 1.92
CA ARG A 76 -8.81 18.75 1.26
C ARG A 76 -8.76 18.30 -0.20
N ILE A 77 -9.30 17.12 -0.49
CA ILE A 77 -9.41 16.60 -1.86
C ILE A 77 -10.37 17.47 -2.67
N GLU A 78 -11.52 17.84 -2.11
CA GLU A 78 -12.49 18.70 -2.80
C GLU A 78 -11.94 20.13 -3.03
N GLU A 79 -11.21 20.69 -2.08
CA GLU A 79 -10.51 21.96 -2.24
C GLU A 79 -9.49 21.90 -3.39
N TYR A 80 -8.67 20.86 -3.43
CA TYR A 80 -7.72 20.67 -4.53
C TYR A 80 -8.41 20.55 -5.89
N LYS A 81 -9.51 19.80 -5.98
CA LYS A 81 -10.30 19.66 -7.22
C LYS A 81 -10.84 21.02 -7.71
N MET A 82 -11.31 21.87 -6.79
CA MET A 82 -11.77 23.21 -7.11
C MET A 82 -10.63 24.07 -7.67
N LEU A 83 -9.49 24.11 -6.99
CA LEU A 83 -8.32 24.87 -7.43
C LEU A 83 -7.80 24.39 -8.80
N ARG A 84 -7.78 23.09 -9.03
CA ARG A 84 -7.39 22.51 -10.32
C ARG A 84 -8.35 22.88 -11.43
N HIS A 85 -9.65 22.83 -11.17
CA HIS A 85 -10.67 23.24 -12.14
C HIS A 85 -10.55 24.73 -12.50
N GLU A 86 -10.33 25.60 -11.52
CA GLU A 86 -10.07 27.03 -11.77
C GLU A 86 -8.82 27.24 -12.63
N TYR A 87 -7.74 26.50 -12.33
CA TYR A 87 -6.51 26.51 -13.12
C TYR A 87 -6.77 26.10 -14.59
N GLU A 88 -7.50 25.01 -14.81
CA GLU A 88 -7.82 24.49 -16.14
C GLU A 88 -8.61 25.50 -16.96
N ILE A 89 -9.61 26.17 -16.36
CA ILE A 89 -10.38 27.23 -17.00
C ILE A 89 -9.46 28.40 -17.39
N MET A 90 -8.60 28.85 -16.48
CA MET A 90 -7.68 29.95 -16.75
C MET A 90 -6.67 29.60 -17.85
N ALA A 91 -6.12 28.37 -17.81
CA ALA A 91 -5.20 27.89 -18.83
C ALA A 91 -5.84 27.77 -20.21
N GLU A 92 -7.12 27.39 -20.27
CA GLU A 92 -7.87 27.35 -21.53
C GLU A 92 -8.15 28.79 -22.08
N MET A 93 -8.53 29.70 -21.20
CA MET A 93 -8.72 31.11 -21.59
C MET A 93 -7.43 31.73 -22.15
N GLU A 94 -6.28 31.42 -21.55
CA GLU A 94 -4.97 31.91 -22.02
C GLU A 94 -4.62 31.34 -23.40
N ARG A 95 -4.82 30.04 -23.61
CA ARG A 95 -4.61 29.40 -24.93
C ARG A 95 -5.47 30.06 -26.03
N ASN A 96 -6.72 30.38 -25.72
CA ASN A 96 -7.63 31.05 -26.66
C ASN A 96 -7.21 32.50 -26.92
N ARG A 97 -6.60 33.20 -25.95
CA ARG A 97 -6.04 34.55 -26.13
C ARG A 97 -4.82 34.55 -27.06
N GLU A 98 -3.90 33.60 -26.86
CA GLU A 98 -2.71 33.45 -27.71
C GLU A 98 -3.09 33.17 -29.17
N GLN A 99 -4.11 32.36 -29.43
CA GLN A 99 -4.61 32.08 -30.78
C GLN A 99 -5.22 33.30 -31.45
N ASN A 100 -5.75 34.27 -30.70
CA ASN A 100 -6.37 35.47 -31.21
C ASN A 100 -5.41 36.68 -31.39
N GLY A 101 -4.09 36.47 -31.25
CA GLY A 101 -3.05 37.45 -31.58
C GLY A 101 -2.99 38.68 -30.67
N ARG A 102 -3.46 38.61 -29.45
CA ARG A 102 -3.32 39.66 -28.43
C ARG A 102 -2.07 39.45 -27.58
N ASP A 103 -0.95 39.87 -28.07
CA ASP A 103 0.42 39.56 -27.63
C ASP A 103 0.95 40.50 -26.52
N ASN A 104 0.15 41.01 -25.61
CA ASN A 104 0.60 42.09 -24.74
C ASN A 104 0.44 41.94 -23.25
N ASP A 105 0.37 40.71 -22.69
CA ASP A 105 0.34 40.58 -21.22
C ASP A 105 1.26 39.47 -20.72
N ARG A 106 2.58 39.75 -20.68
CA ARG A 106 3.57 38.91 -19.99
C ARG A 106 3.27 38.75 -18.49
N ASP A 107 2.52 39.68 -17.90
CA ASP A 107 2.15 39.70 -16.49
C ASP A 107 1.14 38.60 -16.08
N PHE A 108 0.43 38.00 -17.06
CA PHE A 108 -0.61 37.01 -16.72
C PHE A 108 -0.05 35.59 -16.56
N ARG A 109 1.02 35.27 -17.29
CA ARG A 109 1.68 33.95 -17.20
C ARG A 109 2.28 33.68 -15.79
N ASP A 110 2.69 34.76 -15.10
CA ASP A 110 3.28 34.64 -13.76
C ASP A 110 2.22 34.45 -12.63
N ARG A 111 0.92 34.52 -12.96
CA ARG A 111 -0.17 34.47 -11.96
C ARG A 111 -0.91 33.14 -11.88
N VAL A 112 -0.77 32.29 -12.89
CA VAL A 112 -1.51 31.03 -12.96
C VAL A 112 -0.54 29.88 -12.77
N THR A 113 -0.35 29.47 -11.52
CA THR A 113 0.44 28.28 -11.16
C THR A 113 -0.48 27.09 -11.01
N GLU A 114 -0.07 25.96 -11.57
CA GLU A 114 -0.75 24.68 -11.36
C GLU A 114 -0.74 24.33 -9.87
N PRO A 115 -1.89 24.00 -9.27
CA PRO A 115 -1.93 23.64 -7.85
C PRO A 115 -1.22 22.31 -7.61
N ASP A 116 -0.34 22.29 -6.60
CA ASP A 116 0.32 21.08 -6.16
C ASP A 116 -0.65 20.19 -5.38
N PHE A 117 -0.65 18.89 -5.70
CA PHE A 117 -1.38 17.91 -4.92
C PHE A 117 -0.66 17.63 -3.60
N ASN A 118 -1.13 18.27 -2.53
CA ASN A 118 -0.55 18.16 -1.18
C ASN A 118 -1.55 17.54 -0.19
N VAL A 119 -2.18 16.44 -0.60
CA VAL A 119 -3.03 15.63 0.28
C VAL A 119 -2.23 14.40 0.70
N PRO A 120 -2.01 14.18 2.01
CA PRO A 120 -1.29 13.01 2.47
C PRO A 120 -2.06 11.73 2.15
N ASN A 121 -1.34 10.63 1.91
CA ASN A 121 -1.99 9.34 1.81
C ASN A 121 -2.52 8.93 3.20
N PRO A 122 -3.71 8.30 3.26
CA PRO A 122 -4.26 7.80 4.52
C PRO A 122 -3.43 6.68 5.15
N VAL A 123 -2.74 5.89 4.32
CA VAL A 123 -1.83 4.82 4.73
C VAL A 123 -0.50 5.03 4.02
N ASP A 124 0.59 5.03 4.76
CA ASP A 124 1.93 5.19 4.20
C ASP A 124 2.51 3.87 3.74
N LYS A 125 2.34 2.81 4.52
CA LYS A 125 2.92 1.50 4.24
C LYS A 125 2.21 0.36 4.93
N PHE A 126 2.33 -0.82 4.32
CA PHE A 126 2.11 -2.09 5.00
C PHE A 126 3.46 -2.77 5.26
N ALA A 127 3.50 -3.66 6.24
CA ALA A 127 4.68 -4.48 6.51
C ALA A 127 4.28 -5.90 6.89
N VAL A 128 5.14 -6.85 6.54
CA VAL A 128 5.06 -8.24 6.99
C VAL A 128 6.22 -8.49 7.94
N GLU A 129 5.90 -8.94 9.13
CA GLU A 129 6.86 -9.35 10.15
C GLU A 129 6.66 -10.82 10.47
N ILE A 130 7.75 -11.59 10.44
CA ILE A 130 7.76 -13.01 10.82
C ILE A 130 8.77 -13.17 11.94
N ILE A 131 8.32 -13.65 13.10
CA ILE A 131 9.17 -13.90 14.26
C ILE A 131 9.61 -15.36 14.20
N LEU A 132 10.92 -15.58 14.30
CA LEU A 132 11.55 -16.87 14.08
C LEU A 132 12.16 -17.43 15.38
N GLU A 133 12.07 -18.74 15.55
CA GLU A 133 12.80 -19.53 16.55
C GLU A 133 14.00 -20.25 15.91
N HIS A 134 14.77 -19.52 15.10
CA HIS A 134 15.94 -20.06 14.41
C HIS A 134 17.24 -19.61 15.09
N PRO A 135 18.31 -20.45 15.13
CA PRO A 135 19.56 -20.12 15.83
C PRO A 135 20.22 -18.83 15.35
N TYR A 136 20.11 -18.54 14.04
CA TYR A 136 20.80 -17.41 13.40
C TYR A 136 19.84 -16.26 13.03
N TRP A 137 18.53 -16.51 12.92
CA TRP A 137 17.54 -15.55 12.45
C TRP A 137 16.48 -15.34 13.51
N LYS A 138 16.25 -14.09 13.93
CA LYS A 138 15.27 -13.75 14.96
C LYS A 138 13.95 -13.27 14.40
N ASN A 139 14.02 -12.46 13.35
CA ASN A 139 12.86 -11.91 12.68
C ASN A 139 13.15 -11.63 11.21
N PHE A 140 12.10 -11.66 10.43
CA PHE A 140 12.04 -11.12 9.09
C PHE A 140 11.06 -9.96 9.11
N TYR A 141 11.45 -8.81 8.58
CA TYR A 141 10.60 -7.64 8.44
C TYR A 141 10.74 -7.08 7.03
N LYS A 142 9.60 -6.89 6.35
CA LYS A 142 9.60 -6.33 5.00
C LYS A 142 8.41 -5.43 4.77
N GLU A 143 8.68 -4.22 4.27
CA GLU A 143 7.66 -3.27 3.89
C GLU A 143 7.15 -3.54 2.46
N THR A 144 5.85 -3.41 2.28
CA THR A 144 5.18 -3.38 0.97
C THR A 144 4.46 -2.05 0.80
N GLY A 145 4.25 -1.64 -0.46
CA GLY A 145 3.64 -0.36 -0.75
C GLY A 145 2.16 -0.30 -0.38
N ALA A 146 1.72 0.84 0.09
CA ALA A 146 0.31 1.18 0.22
C ALA A 146 -0.20 1.85 -1.07
N PRO A 147 -1.53 1.86 -1.30
CA PRO A 147 -2.16 2.64 -2.35
C PRO A 147 -1.82 4.12 -2.24
N LYS A 148 -1.90 4.82 -3.37
CA LYS A 148 -1.68 6.26 -3.42
C LYS A 148 -2.84 6.93 -4.15
N PHE A 149 -3.16 8.15 -3.76
CA PHE A 149 -4.06 8.95 -4.56
C PHE A 149 -3.49 9.20 -5.96
N ASN A 150 -4.36 9.13 -6.95
CA ASN A 150 -4.05 9.66 -8.27
C ASN A 150 -4.09 11.20 -8.18
N SER A 151 -2.95 11.87 -8.37
CA SER A 151 -2.86 13.33 -8.30
C SER A 151 -3.71 14.04 -9.36
N ASP A 152 -3.93 13.37 -10.51
CA ASP A 152 -4.71 13.96 -11.60
C ASP A 152 -6.22 13.88 -11.35
N HIS A 153 -6.66 12.80 -10.73
CA HIS A 153 -8.06 12.54 -10.42
C HIS A 153 -8.20 11.94 -9.03
N PRO A 154 -7.91 12.70 -7.95
CA PRO A 154 -7.96 12.16 -6.60
C PRO A 154 -9.39 11.82 -6.19
N SER A 155 -9.58 10.58 -5.72
CA SER A 155 -10.87 10.03 -5.34
C SER A 155 -10.72 9.19 -4.07
N THR A 156 -11.57 9.45 -3.07
CA THR A 156 -11.61 8.64 -1.86
C THR A 156 -12.21 7.26 -2.12
N ILE A 157 -13.07 7.13 -3.13
CA ILE A 157 -13.70 5.87 -3.52
C ILE A 157 -12.66 4.98 -4.18
N ASP A 158 -11.96 5.48 -5.20
CA ASP A 158 -10.93 4.70 -5.91
C ASP A 158 -9.79 4.29 -4.96
N TYR A 159 -9.39 5.21 -4.06
CA TYR A 159 -8.41 4.87 -3.03
C TYR A 159 -8.90 3.73 -2.11
N LEU A 160 -10.17 3.76 -1.70
CA LEU A 160 -10.74 2.73 -0.84
C LEU A 160 -10.83 1.38 -1.56
N ASP A 161 -11.11 1.38 -2.86
CA ASP A 161 -11.13 0.17 -3.68
C ASP A 161 -9.72 -0.43 -3.82
N ASP A 162 -8.71 0.38 -4.12
CA ASP A 162 -7.30 -0.04 -4.15
C ASP A 162 -6.82 -0.55 -2.78
N TYR A 163 -7.22 0.14 -1.70
CA TYR A 163 -6.93 -0.29 -0.32
C TYR A 163 -7.56 -1.65 -0.01
N THR A 164 -8.83 -1.83 -0.39
CA THR A 164 -9.55 -3.09 -0.17
C THR A 164 -8.87 -4.23 -0.91
N GLN A 165 -8.53 -4.04 -2.18
CA GLN A 165 -7.79 -5.03 -2.94
C GLN A 165 -6.45 -5.38 -2.27
N LYS A 166 -5.71 -4.38 -1.81
CA LYS A 166 -4.43 -4.60 -1.13
C LYS A 166 -4.58 -5.37 0.18
N THR A 167 -5.58 -5.04 0.99
CA THR A 167 -5.84 -5.76 2.24
C THR A 167 -6.36 -7.18 2.03
N GLU A 168 -7.09 -7.46 0.94
CA GLU A 168 -7.47 -8.81 0.53
C GLU A 168 -6.25 -9.66 0.14
N GLU A 169 -5.29 -9.10 -0.60
CA GLU A 169 -4.02 -9.75 -0.89
C GLU A 169 -3.25 -10.10 0.39
N LEU A 170 -3.18 -9.15 1.33
CA LEU A 170 -2.52 -9.33 2.63
C LEU A 170 -3.25 -10.34 3.52
N HIS A 171 -4.57 -10.35 3.48
CA HIS A 171 -5.38 -11.36 4.18
C HIS A 171 -5.12 -12.76 3.62
N THR A 172 -5.06 -12.90 2.30
CA THR A 172 -4.70 -14.16 1.63
C THR A 172 -3.30 -14.63 2.04
N LEU A 173 -2.34 -13.71 2.11
CA LEU A 173 -1.01 -14.02 2.64
C LEU A 173 -1.07 -14.51 4.08
N ALA A 174 -1.84 -13.82 4.95
CA ALA A 174 -2.00 -14.18 6.34
C ALA A 174 -2.61 -15.59 6.52
N GLN A 175 -3.63 -15.92 5.71
CA GLN A 175 -4.24 -17.25 5.70
C GLN A 175 -3.26 -18.33 5.27
N ASN A 176 -2.47 -18.09 4.22
CA ASN A 176 -1.46 -19.05 3.77
C ASN A 176 -0.33 -19.23 4.80
N LEU A 177 0.12 -18.16 5.46
CA LEU A 177 1.08 -18.23 6.55
C LEU A 177 0.51 -19.04 7.73
N MET A 178 -0.76 -18.80 8.07
CA MET A 178 -1.42 -19.55 9.15
C MET A 178 -1.53 -21.03 8.82
N GLN A 179 -1.94 -21.38 7.60
CA GLN A 179 -2.02 -22.77 7.15
C GLN A 179 -0.64 -23.47 7.15
N LEU A 180 0.43 -22.73 6.89
CA LEU A 180 1.79 -23.26 6.97
C LEU A 180 2.20 -23.57 8.42
N ILE A 181 1.89 -22.65 9.36
CA ILE A 181 2.26 -22.77 10.78
C ILE A 181 1.37 -23.80 11.48
N ASP A 182 0.11 -23.85 11.14
CA ASP A 182 -0.89 -24.75 11.73
C ASP A 182 -1.79 -25.37 10.64
N PRO A 183 -1.37 -26.48 10.03
CA PRO A 183 -2.15 -27.15 8.99
C PRO A 183 -3.52 -27.65 9.45
N GLN A 184 -3.80 -27.67 10.75
CA GLN A 184 -5.08 -28.11 11.33
C GLN A 184 -6.00 -26.92 11.69
N ALA A 185 -5.54 -25.70 11.57
CA ALA A 185 -6.36 -24.51 11.75
C ALA A 185 -7.27 -24.34 10.53
N GLN A 186 -8.48 -24.89 10.58
CA GLN A 186 -9.59 -24.66 9.65
C GLN A 186 -10.67 -23.84 10.32
#